data_a5d9c601edbd074627f4a6b2e3c2ba01
#
_entry.id   a5d9c601edbd074627f4a6b2e3c2ba01
#
_cell.length_a   1.000
_cell.length_b   1.000
_cell.length_c   1.000
_cell.angle_alpha   90.00
_cell.angle_beta   90.00
_cell.angle_gamma   90.00
#
_symmetry.space_group_name_H-M   'P 1'
#
loop_
_entity.id
_entity.type
_entity.pdbx_description
1 polymer ?
#
loop_
_entity_poly.entity_id
_entity_poly.type
_entity_poly.pdbx_seq_one_letter_code
_entity_poly.pdbx_strand_id
1 'polypeptide(L)'
;VAERIGGNGLTAWVALTKIARLQPGESVYISSAAGGVGSAAAQFAALLGAKRIVGSTRNAEKSRTLTDRLGYTDAFVYQSGKVSAQLRDIIPEGIDVYLDNVGGEQLEAAIAAFKDYGRAALIGAVAQYSALTPPSAPYNLFDVVGKSLTLQGFLVRDYKHLQEELEEFIIPHIQSGRVVPQDTVTYGFDHIVEAFLSMLKGGNIGKAIVSIE
;
A
#
# COMPACT_ATOMS: atom_id res chain seq x y z
N VAL A 1 -3.19 2.94 -21.63
CA VAL A 1 -2.15 2.89 -20.57
C VAL A 1 -2.61 3.69 -19.36
N ALA A 2 -3.06 4.93 -19.54
CA ALA A 2 -3.53 5.80 -18.45
C ALA A 2 -4.70 5.19 -17.64
N GLU A 3 -5.63 4.50 -18.28
CA GLU A 3 -6.77 3.84 -17.62
C GLU A 3 -6.36 2.75 -16.62
N ARG A 4 -5.24 2.06 -16.86
CA ARG A 4 -4.70 1.04 -15.96
C ARG A 4 -4.07 1.64 -14.71
N ILE A 5 -3.52 2.84 -14.79
CA ILE A 5 -2.92 3.53 -13.63
C ILE A 5 -4.05 4.08 -12.74
N GLY A 6 -5.00 4.82 -13.32
CA GLY A 6 -6.22 5.33 -12.70
C GLY A 6 -6.05 5.86 -11.27
N GLY A 7 -7.15 5.88 -10.52
CA GLY A 7 -7.16 6.42 -9.16
C GLY A 7 -6.25 5.70 -8.16
N ASN A 8 -6.01 4.40 -8.31
CA ASN A 8 -5.11 3.65 -7.42
C ASN A 8 -3.65 4.09 -7.61
N GLY A 9 -3.22 4.29 -8.86
CA GLY A 9 -1.88 4.80 -9.15
C GLY A 9 -1.70 6.22 -8.67
N LEU A 10 -2.70 7.10 -8.93
CA LEU A 10 -2.65 8.46 -8.42
C LEU A 10 -2.60 8.51 -6.88
N THR A 11 -3.37 7.64 -6.21
CA THR A 11 -3.32 7.52 -4.74
C THR A 11 -1.92 7.13 -4.27
N ALA A 12 -1.31 6.12 -4.89
CA ALA A 12 0.05 5.69 -4.56
C ALA A 12 1.09 6.81 -4.79
N TRP A 13 0.97 7.53 -5.91
CA TRP A 13 1.85 8.64 -6.27
C TRP A 13 1.77 9.78 -5.25
N VAL A 14 0.55 10.23 -4.95
CA VAL A 14 0.32 11.31 -3.97
C VAL A 14 0.81 10.89 -2.58
N ALA A 15 0.50 9.67 -2.15
CA ALA A 15 0.95 9.15 -0.86
C ALA A 15 2.48 9.19 -0.71
N LEU A 16 3.20 8.76 -1.74
CA LEU A 16 4.65 8.70 -1.73
C LEU A 16 5.30 10.09 -1.89
N THR A 17 4.82 10.91 -2.83
CA THR A 17 5.52 12.14 -3.23
C THR A 17 5.07 13.39 -2.49
N LYS A 18 3.77 13.52 -2.18
CA LYS A 18 3.20 14.74 -1.58
C LYS A 18 2.96 14.60 -0.08
N ILE A 19 2.49 13.43 0.38
CA ILE A 19 2.13 13.21 1.78
C ILE A 19 3.35 12.73 2.57
N ALA A 20 3.86 11.53 2.26
CA ALA A 20 5.01 10.97 2.96
C ALA A 20 6.36 11.53 2.47
N ARG A 21 6.41 12.13 1.30
CA ARG A 21 7.61 12.77 0.73
C ARG A 21 8.82 11.86 0.79
N LEU A 22 8.66 10.65 0.25
CA LEU A 22 9.70 9.62 0.21
C LEU A 22 11.00 10.19 -0.38
N GLN A 23 12.10 9.91 0.30
CA GLN A 23 13.45 10.26 -0.16
C GLN A 23 14.22 9.02 -0.61
N PRO A 24 15.14 9.14 -1.58
CA PRO A 24 16.03 8.03 -1.94
C PRO A 24 16.79 7.49 -0.73
N GLY A 25 16.89 6.17 -0.64
CA GLY A 25 17.56 5.47 0.47
C GLY A 25 16.69 5.19 1.67
N GLU A 26 15.45 5.68 1.72
CA GLU A 26 14.51 5.41 2.81
C GLU A 26 13.85 4.03 2.71
N SER A 27 13.33 3.58 3.83
CA SER A 27 12.61 2.31 3.98
C SER A 27 11.11 2.56 4.09
N VAL A 28 10.31 1.82 3.30
CA VAL A 28 8.87 1.97 3.21
C VAL A 28 8.17 0.70 3.67
N TYR A 29 7.16 0.84 4.52
CA TYR A 29 6.20 -0.21 4.82
C TYR A 29 4.86 0.10 4.14
N ILE A 30 4.20 -0.91 3.56
CA ILE A 30 2.92 -0.78 2.86
C ILE A 30 1.97 -1.87 3.36
N SER A 31 0.88 -1.50 3.99
CA SER A 31 -0.18 -2.44 4.36
C SER A 31 -1.13 -2.70 3.19
N SER A 32 -1.82 -3.87 3.20
CA SER A 32 -2.63 -4.32 2.05
C SER A 32 -1.85 -4.29 0.73
N ALA A 33 -0.62 -4.76 0.79
CA ALA A 33 0.41 -4.63 -0.23
C ALA A 33 0.03 -5.22 -1.60
N ALA A 34 -0.79 -6.28 -1.62
CA ALA A 34 -1.27 -6.91 -2.85
C ALA A 34 -2.52 -6.23 -3.45
N GLY A 35 -3.07 -5.19 -2.82
CA GLY A 35 -4.23 -4.44 -3.33
C GLY A 35 -3.87 -3.47 -4.45
N GLY A 36 -4.88 -2.78 -5.00
CA GLY A 36 -4.67 -1.87 -6.14
C GLY A 36 -3.70 -0.72 -5.87
N VAL A 37 -3.75 -0.12 -4.67
CA VAL A 37 -2.79 0.94 -4.28
C VAL A 37 -1.44 0.34 -3.95
N GLY A 38 -1.40 -0.73 -3.14
CA GLY A 38 -0.14 -1.35 -2.68
C GLY A 38 0.71 -1.88 -3.82
N SER A 39 0.10 -2.53 -4.82
CA SER A 39 0.81 -3.07 -5.99
C SER A 39 1.45 -2.00 -6.88
N ALA A 40 0.85 -0.82 -6.94
CA ALA A 40 1.43 0.33 -7.64
C ALA A 40 2.52 1.02 -6.78
N ALA A 41 2.22 1.21 -5.49
CA ALA A 41 3.07 1.97 -4.57
C ALA A 41 4.47 1.39 -4.43
N ALA A 42 4.61 0.06 -4.36
CA ALA A 42 5.94 -0.55 -4.25
C ALA A 42 6.80 -0.30 -5.49
N GLN A 43 6.22 -0.47 -6.68
CA GLN A 43 6.92 -0.22 -7.93
C GLN A 43 7.32 1.26 -8.04
N PHE A 44 6.46 2.18 -7.64
CA PHE A 44 6.77 3.61 -7.64
C PHE A 44 7.85 3.94 -6.59
N ALA A 45 7.77 3.37 -5.38
CA ALA A 45 8.77 3.55 -4.34
C ALA A 45 10.16 3.08 -4.79
N ALA A 46 10.23 1.94 -5.52
CA ALA A 46 11.47 1.45 -6.10
C ALA A 46 12.05 2.43 -7.12
N LEU A 47 11.21 3.00 -8.02
CA LEU A 47 11.63 4.01 -8.99
C LEU A 47 12.08 5.32 -8.33
N LEU A 48 11.48 5.67 -7.19
CA LEU A 48 11.84 6.84 -6.38
C LEU A 48 13.09 6.60 -5.51
N GLY A 49 13.71 5.41 -5.59
CA GLY A 49 14.95 5.10 -4.92
C GLY A 49 14.81 4.60 -3.47
N ALA A 50 13.66 4.08 -3.08
CA ALA A 50 13.52 3.43 -1.77
C ALA A 50 14.53 2.29 -1.62
N LYS A 51 15.19 2.22 -0.44
CA LYS A 51 16.19 1.18 -0.14
C LYS A 51 15.54 -0.16 0.23
N ARG A 52 14.47 -0.11 1.02
CA ARG A 52 13.68 -1.28 1.41
C ARG A 52 12.20 -1.00 1.27
N ILE A 53 11.48 -1.98 0.75
CA ILE A 53 10.03 -1.89 0.54
C ILE A 53 9.43 -3.16 1.13
N VAL A 54 8.79 -3.02 2.29
CA VAL A 54 8.19 -4.14 3.03
C VAL A 54 6.68 -4.13 2.83
N GLY A 55 6.10 -5.28 2.54
CA GLY A 55 4.66 -5.42 2.34
C GLY A 55 4.00 -6.39 3.30
N SER A 56 2.79 -6.07 3.79
CA SER A 56 1.96 -7.04 4.48
C SER A 56 0.77 -7.47 3.65
N THR A 57 0.48 -8.77 3.69
CA THR A 57 -0.61 -9.38 2.93
C THR A 57 -1.29 -10.49 3.71
N ARG A 58 -2.39 -11.05 3.16
CA ARG A 58 -3.22 -12.02 3.86
C ARG A 58 -2.69 -13.45 3.83
N ASN A 59 -2.01 -13.86 2.76
CA ASN A 59 -1.56 -15.23 2.57
C ASN A 59 -0.18 -15.33 1.91
N ALA A 60 0.41 -16.54 1.98
CA ALA A 60 1.77 -16.80 1.51
C ALA A 60 1.93 -16.71 -0.03
N GLU A 61 0.90 -17.02 -0.80
CA GLU A 61 0.93 -16.92 -2.26
C GLU A 61 1.10 -15.45 -2.69
N LYS A 62 0.28 -14.57 -2.09
CA LYS A 62 0.39 -13.13 -2.32
C LYS A 62 1.74 -12.59 -1.86
N SER A 63 2.23 -13.04 -0.70
CA SER A 63 3.54 -12.64 -0.19
C SER A 63 4.64 -12.92 -1.20
N ARG A 64 4.65 -14.11 -1.80
CA ARG A 64 5.59 -14.45 -2.89
C ARG A 64 5.42 -13.56 -4.12
N THR A 65 4.19 -13.31 -4.56
CA THR A 65 3.92 -12.43 -5.70
C THR A 65 4.45 -11.01 -5.46
N LEU A 66 4.40 -10.52 -4.22
CA LEU A 66 4.94 -9.19 -3.88
C LEU A 66 6.43 -9.11 -4.17
N THR A 67 7.21 -10.08 -3.68
CA THR A 67 8.67 -10.09 -3.85
C THR A 67 9.10 -10.45 -5.26
N ASP A 68 8.43 -11.41 -5.88
CA ASP A 68 8.85 -11.93 -7.18
C ASP A 68 8.48 -11.01 -8.35
N ARG A 69 7.41 -10.19 -8.21
CA ARG A 69 6.81 -9.48 -9.34
C ARG A 69 6.50 -8.00 -9.10
N LEU A 70 6.30 -7.57 -7.85
CA LEU A 70 5.76 -6.24 -7.54
C LEU A 70 6.79 -5.29 -6.91
N GLY A 71 8.07 -5.67 -6.89
CA GLY A 71 9.14 -4.79 -6.45
C GLY A 71 9.27 -4.64 -4.93
N TYR A 72 8.61 -5.47 -4.15
CA TYR A 72 8.86 -5.54 -2.72
C TYR A 72 10.19 -6.24 -2.43
N THR A 73 10.98 -5.70 -1.51
CA THR A 73 12.20 -6.38 -1.04
C THR A 73 11.86 -7.51 -0.09
N ASP A 74 10.82 -7.32 0.72
CA ASP A 74 10.35 -8.27 1.72
C ASP A 74 8.83 -8.22 1.83
N ALA A 75 8.23 -9.34 2.22
CA ALA A 75 6.80 -9.41 2.46
C ALA A 75 6.47 -10.42 3.56
N PHE A 76 5.40 -10.16 4.31
CA PHE A 76 4.94 -11.06 5.35
C PHE A 76 3.42 -11.24 5.36
N VAL A 77 2.99 -12.34 5.97
CA VAL A 77 1.58 -12.66 6.16
C VAL A 77 1.15 -12.18 7.54
N TYR A 78 0.33 -11.13 7.60
CA TYR A 78 -0.04 -10.49 8.87
C TYR A 78 -0.83 -11.41 9.82
N GLN A 79 -1.47 -12.48 9.29
CA GLN A 79 -2.19 -13.47 10.10
C GLN A 79 -1.27 -14.55 10.72
N SER A 80 0.00 -14.62 10.33
CA SER A 80 0.95 -15.62 10.83
C SER A 80 1.57 -15.27 12.18
N GLY A 81 1.21 -14.14 12.77
CA GLY A 81 1.70 -13.68 14.06
C GLY A 81 1.47 -12.19 14.26
N LYS A 82 1.92 -11.65 15.38
CA LYS A 82 1.81 -10.21 15.65
C LYS A 82 2.53 -9.40 14.58
N VAL A 83 1.84 -8.44 13.98
CA VAL A 83 2.39 -7.58 12.92
C VAL A 83 3.65 -6.86 13.38
N SER A 84 3.65 -6.33 14.61
CA SER A 84 4.80 -5.62 15.19
C SER A 84 6.05 -6.49 15.34
N ALA A 85 5.89 -7.78 15.68
CA ALA A 85 7.00 -8.71 15.78
C ALA A 85 7.58 -9.03 14.39
N GLN A 86 6.72 -9.39 13.44
CA GLN A 86 7.12 -9.70 12.07
C GLN A 86 7.82 -8.50 11.41
N LEU A 87 7.27 -7.28 11.58
CA LEU A 87 7.86 -6.08 11.01
C LEU A 87 9.25 -5.78 11.61
N ARG A 88 9.41 -5.91 12.92
CA ARG A 88 10.70 -5.73 13.60
C ARG A 88 11.75 -6.75 13.15
N ASP A 89 11.34 -8.01 12.97
CA ASP A 89 12.26 -9.09 12.54
C ASP A 89 12.74 -8.88 11.10
N ILE A 90 11.86 -8.36 10.23
CA ILE A 90 12.16 -8.07 8.82
C ILE A 90 13.01 -6.80 8.69
N ILE A 91 12.65 -5.74 9.42
CA ILE A 91 13.30 -4.43 9.31
C ILE A 91 13.68 -3.88 10.69
N PRO A 92 14.69 -4.47 11.35
CA PRO A 92 15.08 -4.09 12.71
C PRO A 92 15.59 -2.65 12.82
N GLU A 93 16.09 -2.08 11.71
CA GLU A 93 16.51 -0.67 11.64
C GLU A 93 15.35 0.34 11.63
N GLY A 94 14.12 -0.14 11.47
CA GLY A 94 12.91 0.68 11.43
C GLY A 94 12.58 1.24 10.04
N ILE A 95 11.41 1.87 9.96
CA ILE A 95 10.84 2.43 8.72
C ILE A 95 10.88 3.96 8.75
N ASP A 96 11.02 4.57 7.58
CA ASP A 96 10.95 6.02 7.40
C ASP A 96 9.54 6.45 6.94
N VAL A 97 8.90 5.60 6.11
CA VAL A 97 7.59 5.87 5.50
C VAL A 97 6.63 4.70 5.71
N TYR A 98 5.37 5.00 5.99
CA TYR A 98 4.28 4.03 6.01
C TYR A 98 3.10 4.47 5.13
N LEU A 99 2.65 3.59 4.26
CA LEU A 99 1.41 3.74 3.51
C LEU A 99 0.32 2.88 4.16
N ASP A 100 -0.61 3.54 4.84
CA ASP A 100 -1.69 2.88 5.58
C ASP A 100 -2.96 2.73 4.76
N ASN A 101 -3.22 1.52 4.29
CA ASN A 101 -4.48 1.15 3.66
C ASN A 101 -5.45 0.46 4.63
N VAL A 102 -5.03 0.13 5.86
CA VAL A 102 -5.72 -0.83 6.74
C VAL A 102 -6.16 -0.23 8.08
N GLY A 103 -5.27 0.55 8.73
CA GLY A 103 -5.48 1.03 10.10
C GLY A 103 -5.25 -0.06 11.16
N GLY A 104 -5.82 0.13 12.35
CA GLY A 104 -5.81 -0.86 13.44
C GLY A 104 -4.41 -1.35 13.82
N GLU A 105 -4.24 -2.67 13.98
CA GLU A 105 -2.96 -3.31 14.36
C GLU A 105 -1.82 -2.97 13.41
N GLN A 106 -2.10 -2.76 12.12
CA GLN A 106 -1.08 -2.40 11.12
C GLN A 106 -0.51 -1.01 11.39
N LEU A 107 -1.38 -0.04 11.73
CA LEU A 107 -0.96 1.31 12.08
C LEU A 107 -0.19 1.32 13.42
N GLU A 108 -0.66 0.59 14.41
CA GLU A 108 0.03 0.45 15.70
C GLU A 108 1.44 -0.13 15.53
N ALA A 109 1.57 -1.19 14.73
CA ALA A 109 2.86 -1.79 14.42
C ALA A 109 3.80 -0.84 13.67
N ALA A 110 3.27 -0.06 12.73
CA ALA A 110 4.04 0.95 12.01
C ALA A 110 4.53 2.06 12.94
N ILE A 111 3.68 2.58 13.84
CA ILE A 111 4.06 3.60 14.83
C ILE A 111 5.22 3.09 15.71
N ALA A 112 5.14 1.82 16.16
CA ALA A 112 6.23 1.21 16.94
C ALA A 112 7.54 1.08 16.14
N ALA A 113 7.45 0.78 14.83
CA ALA A 113 8.59 0.52 13.95
C ALA A 113 9.21 1.78 13.33
N PHE A 114 8.58 2.94 13.41
CA PHE A 114 9.13 4.18 12.85
C PHE A 114 10.45 4.58 13.48
N LYS A 115 11.36 5.05 12.65
CA LYS A 115 12.47 5.91 13.06
C LYS A 115 11.95 7.29 13.46
N ASP A 116 12.79 8.10 14.08
CA ASP A 116 12.46 9.50 14.36
C ASP A 116 12.12 10.24 13.05
N TYR A 117 11.15 11.15 13.12
CA TYR A 117 10.62 11.91 12.00
C TYR A 117 9.95 11.08 10.90
N GLY A 118 9.56 9.84 11.20
CA GLY A 118 8.81 8.99 10.28
C GLY A 118 7.49 9.60 9.84
N ARG A 119 7.00 9.21 8.66
CA ARG A 119 5.80 9.78 8.04
C ARG A 119 4.86 8.69 7.58
N ALA A 120 3.58 8.81 7.96
CA ALA A 120 2.51 7.93 7.50
C ALA A 120 1.53 8.67 6.60
N ALA A 121 1.28 8.14 5.42
CA ALA A 121 0.15 8.52 4.57
C ALA A 121 -1.03 7.60 4.89
N LEU A 122 -2.09 8.15 5.49
CA LEU A 122 -3.31 7.43 5.84
C LEU A 122 -4.26 7.46 4.61
N ILE A 123 -4.39 6.32 3.95
CA ILE A 123 -5.08 6.17 2.66
C ILE A 123 -6.45 5.55 2.84
N GLY A 124 -6.56 4.55 3.72
CA GLY A 124 -7.78 3.79 3.93
C GLY A 124 -7.82 3.13 5.30
N ALA A 125 -8.96 2.48 5.58
CA ALA A 125 -9.21 1.82 6.85
C ALA A 125 -9.92 0.47 6.61
N VAL A 126 -9.32 -0.39 5.78
CA VAL A 126 -9.92 -1.68 5.38
C VAL A 126 -10.32 -2.54 6.58
N ALA A 127 -9.58 -2.44 7.70
CA ALA A 127 -9.93 -3.12 8.94
C ALA A 127 -11.30 -2.71 9.50
N GLN A 128 -11.82 -1.53 9.11
CA GLN A 128 -13.11 -0.99 9.60
C GLN A 128 -14.29 -1.32 8.68
N TYR A 129 -14.06 -1.62 7.39
CA TYR A 129 -15.15 -1.70 6.39
C TYR A 129 -16.15 -2.83 6.65
N SER A 130 -15.72 -3.92 7.26
CA SER A 130 -16.58 -5.07 7.59
C SER A 130 -16.56 -5.42 9.09
N ALA A 131 -15.98 -4.57 9.93
CA ALA A 131 -15.91 -4.80 11.36
C ALA A 131 -17.28 -4.59 12.02
N LEU A 132 -17.73 -5.56 12.80
CA LEU A 132 -18.98 -5.44 13.62
C LEU A 132 -18.81 -4.42 14.75
N THR A 133 -17.59 -4.27 15.25
CA THR A 133 -17.21 -3.26 16.23
C THR A 133 -16.04 -2.46 15.69
N PRO A 134 -16.03 -1.11 15.83
CA PRO A 134 -14.88 -0.32 15.40
C PRO A 134 -13.60 -0.83 16.07
N PRO A 135 -12.51 -1.00 15.32
CA PRO A 135 -11.22 -1.33 15.93
C PRO A 135 -10.76 -0.20 16.85
N SER A 136 -10.05 -0.58 17.90
CA SER A 136 -9.45 0.39 18.83
C SER A 136 -8.44 1.28 18.10
N ALA A 137 -8.24 2.49 18.60
CA ALA A 137 -7.11 3.31 18.21
C ALA A 137 -5.80 2.65 18.66
N PRO A 138 -4.65 2.94 17.99
CA PRO A 138 -3.34 2.49 18.46
C PRO A 138 -3.07 2.91 19.90
N TYR A 139 -2.59 1.98 20.73
CA TYR A 139 -2.26 2.24 22.14
C TYR A 139 -1.02 3.10 22.30
N ASN A 140 -0.14 3.07 21.30
CA ASN A 140 1.17 3.70 21.31
C ASN A 140 1.19 5.08 20.63
N LEU A 141 0.08 5.81 20.65
CA LEU A 141 0.04 7.18 20.08
C LEU A 141 1.04 8.14 20.74
N PHE A 142 1.50 7.86 21.97
CA PHE A 142 2.55 8.65 22.60
C PHE A 142 3.89 8.56 21.85
N ASP A 143 4.16 7.45 21.15
CA ASP A 143 5.35 7.32 20.30
C ASP A 143 5.37 8.34 19.15
N VAL A 144 4.20 8.82 18.72
CA VAL A 144 4.09 9.90 17.72
C VAL A 144 4.75 11.18 18.23
N VAL A 145 4.58 11.48 19.52
CA VAL A 145 5.25 12.62 20.17
C VAL A 145 6.74 12.33 20.34
N GLY A 146 7.07 11.16 20.91
CA GLY A 146 8.45 10.80 21.25
C GLY A 146 9.39 10.74 20.03
N LYS A 147 8.85 10.32 18.88
CA LYS A 147 9.61 10.20 17.62
C LYS A 147 9.35 11.33 16.63
N SER A 148 8.58 12.36 17.01
CA SER A 148 8.19 13.47 16.12
C SER A 148 7.58 13.00 14.79
N LEU A 149 6.65 12.03 14.83
CA LEU A 149 6.06 11.44 13.64
C LEU A 149 5.02 12.37 13.00
N THR A 150 4.85 12.25 11.69
CA THR A 150 3.75 12.87 10.96
C THR A 150 2.78 11.79 10.48
N LEU A 151 1.51 11.88 10.88
CA LEU A 151 0.42 11.05 10.40
C LEU A 151 -0.56 11.92 9.63
N GLN A 152 -0.68 11.74 8.32
CA GLN A 152 -1.50 12.60 7.47
C GLN A 152 -2.46 11.81 6.59
N GLY A 153 -3.75 12.08 6.74
CA GLY A 153 -4.80 11.61 5.82
C GLY A 153 -4.95 12.51 4.61
N PHE A 154 -5.43 11.94 3.49
CA PHE A 154 -5.77 12.70 2.30
C PHE A 154 -6.83 11.98 1.46
N LEU A 155 -7.48 12.72 0.56
CA LEU A 155 -8.38 12.17 -0.44
C LEU A 155 -7.81 12.44 -1.84
N VAL A 156 -7.64 11.39 -2.63
CA VAL A 156 -7.04 11.49 -3.97
C VAL A 156 -7.80 12.43 -4.91
N ARG A 157 -9.11 12.63 -4.70
CA ARG A 157 -9.92 13.57 -5.49
C ARG A 157 -9.41 15.01 -5.45
N ASP A 158 -8.73 15.39 -4.36
CA ASP A 158 -8.19 16.75 -4.18
C ASP A 158 -6.85 16.94 -4.93
N TYR A 159 -6.30 15.84 -5.45
CA TYR A 159 -5.02 15.77 -6.15
C TYR A 159 -5.14 15.37 -7.63
N LYS A 160 -6.34 15.42 -8.21
CA LYS A 160 -6.55 15.05 -9.63
C LYS A 160 -5.68 15.86 -10.61
N HIS A 161 -5.31 17.08 -10.24
CA HIS A 161 -4.40 17.92 -11.02
C HIS A 161 -2.98 17.36 -11.17
N LEU A 162 -2.61 16.34 -10.39
CA LEU A 162 -1.32 15.65 -10.47
C LEU A 162 -1.34 14.41 -11.38
N GLN A 163 -2.46 14.14 -12.06
CA GLN A 163 -2.57 12.99 -12.95
C GLN A 163 -1.56 13.06 -14.10
N GLU A 164 -1.38 14.23 -14.70
CA GLU A 164 -0.43 14.45 -15.79
C GLU A 164 1.01 14.24 -15.32
N GLU A 165 1.40 14.80 -14.16
CA GLU A 165 2.71 14.58 -13.52
C GLU A 165 2.99 13.07 -13.33
N LEU A 166 2.01 12.32 -12.84
CA LEU A 166 2.13 10.87 -12.69
C LEU A 166 2.32 10.18 -14.05
N GLU A 167 1.51 10.54 -15.05
CA GLU A 167 1.56 9.90 -16.37
C GLU A 167 2.90 10.15 -17.07
N GLU A 168 3.40 11.36 -17.03
CA GLU A 168 4.73 11.71 -17.55
C GLU A 168 5.83 10.87 -16.88
N PHE A 169 5.76 10.68 -15.57
CA PHE A 169 6.72 9.87 -14.83
C PHE A 169 6.60 8.38 -15.16
N ILE A 170 5.39 7.82 -15.17
CA ILE A 170 5.22 6.36 -15.12
C ILE A 170 5.11 5.70 -16.49
N ILE A 171 4.60 6.39 -17.53
CA ILE A 171 4.39 5.80 -18.86
C ILE A 171 5.67 5.22 -19.46
N PRO A 172 6.83 5.89 -19.41
CA PRO A 172 8.08 5.32 -19.93
C PRO A 172 8.49 4.03 -19.19
N HIS A 173 8.16 3.93 -17.90
CA HIS A 173 8.47 2.75 -17.10
C HIS A 173 7.53 1.57 -17.41
N ILE A 174 6.27 1.85 -17.74
CA ILE A 174 5.34 0.81 -18.19
C ILE A 174 5.73 0.33 -19.60
N GLN A 175 6.07 1.23 -20.51
CA GLN A 175 6.49 0.89 -21.86
C GLN A 175 7.77 0.04 -21.90
N SER A 176 8.71 0.30 -20.99
CA SER A 176 9.94 -0.49 -20.85
C SER A 176 9.78 -1.78 -20.04
N GLY A 177 8.57 -2.07 -19.51
CA GLY A 177 8.31 -3.23 -18.68
C GLY A 177 8.86 -3.15 -17.24
N ARG A 178 9.42 -2.02 -16.82
CA ARG A 178 9.91 -1.82 -15.45
C ARG A 178 8.76 -1.68 -14.43
N VAL A 179 7.60 -1.28 -14.88
CA VAL A 179 6.36 -1.24 -14.10
C VAL A 179 5.31 -2.09 -14.78
N VAL A 180 4.74 -3.01 -14.03
CA VAL A 180 3.72 -3.93 -14.53
C VAL A 180 2.41 -3.66 -13.78
N PRO A 181 1.42 -3.01 -14.42
CA PRO A 181 0.09 -2.85 -13.82
C PRO A 181 -0.52 -4.21 -13.48
N GLN A 182 -1.07 -4.34 -12.28
CA GLN A 182 -1.69 -5.58 -11.81
C GLN A 182 -3.20 -5.41 -11.75
N ASP A 183 -3.89 -6.30 -12.45
CA ASP A 183 -5.35 -6.34 -12.46
C ASP A 183 -5.81 -7.79 -12.24
N THR A 184 -6.90 -7.95 -11.50
CA THR A 184 -7.67 -9.20 -11.43
C THR A 184 -8.98 -8.97 -12.20
N VAL A 185 -9.11 -9.60 -13.36
CA VAL A 185 -10.25 -9.39 -14.27
C VAL A 185 -11.24 -10.55 -14.11
N THR A 186 -12.50 -10.22 -13.86
CA THR A 186 -13.65 -11.13 -13.93
C THR A 186 -14.46 -10.79 -15.17
N TYR A 187 -14.81 -11.78 -15.97
CA TYR A 187 -15.56 -11.56 -17.21
C TYR A 187 -17.05 -11.84 -17.00
N GLY A 188 -17.89 -10.97 -17.56
CA GLY A 188 -19.34 -11.04 -17.59
C GLY A 188 -20.01 -10.24 -16.46
N PHE A 189 -21.05 -9.50 -16.84
CA PHE A 189 -21.84 -8.66 -15.91
C PHE A 189 -22.47 -9.47 -14.78
N ASP A 190 -22.91 -10.69 -15.05
CA ASP A 190 -23.58 -11.56 -14.08
C ASP A 190 -22.67 -11.94 -12.90
N HIS A 191 -21.36 -11.81 -13.06
CA HIS A 191 -20.35 -12.11 -12.03
C HIS A 191 -19.96 -10.91 -11.17
N ILE A 192 -20.60 -9.73 -11.33
CA ILE A 192 -20.20 -8.50 -10.62
C ILE A 192 -20.31 -8.65 -9.09
N VAL A 193 -21.34 -9.32 -8.61
CA VAL A 193 -21.55 -9.55 -7.16
C VAL A 193 -20.49 -10.50 -6.62
N GLU A 194 -20.20 -11.58 -7.34
CA GLU A 194 -19.17 -12.55 -6.96
C GLU A 194 -17.78 -11.89 -6.91
N ALA A 195 -17.43 -11.11 -7.93
CA ALA A 195 -16.17 -10.36 -7.99
C ALA A 195 -16.05 -9.38 -6.82
N PHE A 196 -17.12 -8.66 -6.50
CA PHE A 196 -17.15 -7.74 -5.37
C PHE A 196 -16.96 -8.46 -4.03
N LEU A 197 -17.67 -9.55 -3.79
CA LEU A 197 -17.54 -10.36 -2.57
C LEU A 197 -16.14 -11.00 -2.46
N SER A 198 -15.57 -11.44 -3.58
CA SER A 198 -14.20 -11.95 -3.65
C SER A 198 -13.19 -10.86 -3.28
N MET A 199 -13.36 -9.66 -3.81
CA MET A 199 -12.50 -8.50 -3.49
C MET A 199 -12.55 -8.16 -1.99
N LEU A 200 -13.73 -8.14 -1.36
CA LEU A 200 -13.88 -7.90 0.08
C LEU A 200 -13.18 -8.98 0.92
N LYS A 201 -13.14 -10.22 0.44
CA LYS A 201 -12.39 -11.31 1.07
C LYS A 201 -10.90 -11.28 0.72
N GLY A 202 -10.46 -10.31 -0.09
CA GLY A 202 -9.09 -10.17 -0.55
C GLY A 202 -8.71 -11.25 -1.59
N GLY A 203 -9.60 -11.60 -2.49
CA GLY A 203 -9.34 -12.57 -3.58
C GLY A 203 -8.49 -12.02 -4.71
N ASN A 204 -8.41 -10.69 -4.87
CA ASN A 204 -7.68 -10.03 -5.95
C ASN A 204 -6.21 -9.76 -5.64
N ILE A 205 -5.40 -9.69 -6.68
CA ILE A 205 -4.08 -9.02 -6.70
C ILE A 205 -4.20 -7.84 -7.64
N GLY A 206 -3.75 -6.67 -7.19
CA GLY A 206 -3.93 -5.43 -7.93
C GLY A 206 -5.37 -4.92 -7.92
N LYS A 207 -5.77 -4.25 -8.98
CA LYS A 207 -7.12 -3.70 -9.15
C LYS A 207 -8.10 -4.80 -9.55
N ALA A 208 -9.24 -4.90 -8.86
CA ALA A 208 -10.34 -5.77 -9.29
C ALA A 208 -11.16 -5.07 -10.38
N ILE A 209 -11.37 -5.74 -11.50
CA ILE A 209 -12.09 -5.24 -12.68
C ILE A 209 -13.13 -6.28 -13.08
N VAL A 210 -14.33 -5.84 -13.44
CA VAL A 210 -15.31 -6.66 -14.15
C VAL A 210 -15.40 -6.17 -15.58
N SER A 211 -15.06 -7.04 -16.54
CA SER A 211 -15.25 -6.77 -17.96
C SER A 211 -16.65 -7.23 -18.36
N ILE A 212 -17.37 -6.35 -19.02
CA ILE A 212 -18.75 -6.60 -19.48
C ILE A 212 -18.82 -6.96 -20.98
N GLU A 213 -17.65 -7.06 -21.61
CA GLU A 213 -17.48 -7.51 -23.00
C GLU A 213 -17.21 -9.03 -23.04
#